data_4e34ec5425cd6f2cfa0ee40f8370a4d8
#
_entry.id   4e34ec5425cd6f2cfa0ee40f8370a4d8
#
_cell.length_a   1.000
_cell.length_b   1.000
_cell.length_c   1.000
_cell.angle_alpha   90.00
_cell.angle_beta   90.00
_cell.angle_gamma   90.00
#
_symmetry.space_group_name_H-M   'P 1'
#
loop_
_entity.id
_entity.type
_entity.pdbx_description
1 polymer ?
#
loop_
_entity_poly.entity_id
_entity_poly.type
_entity_poly.pdbx_seq_one_letter_code
_entity_poly.pdbx_strand_id
1 'polypeptide(L)'
;EGIRAIAQRIHSIAALLEKALKQLGFEQLNKQYFDTLRIVLPDTVTTQEIRTIALSKEVNLYYAEDGQIGISIDETTNLAALNKLIAIFATAAGKSPIAIESIATDSQLLPIHTRQSAYLTHEVFCNYHTETEMMRYIKQLERKDISLAHSMISLGSCTMKLNAAAEMLPLSQAGFMNIHPLVPADQAEGYRELIHNLSEELKEITGFAGVSLQPNSGAAGEYAGLRVIRAYQESIGEGHRNLILIPA
;
A
#
# COMPACT_ATOMS: atom_id res chain seq x y z
N GLU A 1 21.16 8.37 -7.20
CA GLU A 1 20.78 9.78 -6.90
C GLU A 1 19.26 9.93 -6.78
N GLY A 2 18.45 9.41 -7.72
CA GLY A 2 17.01 9.58 -7.74
C GLY A 2 16.30 9.09 -6.47
N ILE A 3 16.59 7.87 -6.01
CA ILE A 3 15.99 7.29 -4.77
C ILE A 3 16.30 8.18 -3.56
N ARG A 4 17.51 8.72 -3.47
CA ARG A 4 17.89 9.63 -2.39
C ARG A 4 17.10 10.94 -2.46
N ALA A 5 16.95 11.52 -3.65
CA ALA A 5 16.16 12.73 -3.84
C ALA A 5 14.68 12.52 -3.49
N ILE A 6 14.10 11.38 -3.87
CA ILE A 6 12.73 11.00 -3.49
C ILE A 6 12.60 10.93 -1.95
N ALA A 7 13.50 10.21 -1.29
CA ALA A 7 13.47 10.08 0.19
C ALA A 7 13.60 11.45 0.88
N GLN A 8 14.51 12.31 0.42
CA GLN A 8 14.67 13.66 0.94
C GLN A 8 13.41 14.50 0.76
N ARG A 9 12.78 14.42 -0.42
CA ARG A 9 11.54 15.13 -0.71
C ARG A 9 10.39 14.68 0.18
N ILE A 10 10.20 13.37 0.37
CA ILE A 10 9.17 12.81 1.26
C ILE A 10 9.35 13.34 2.68
N HIS A 11 10.55 13.23 3.24
CA HIS A 11 10.83 13.73 4.57
C HIS A 11 10.64 15.24 4.70
N SER A 12 11.05 16.02 3.69
CA SER A 12 10.87 17.47 3.67
C SER A 12 9.38 17.86 3.71
N ILE A 13 8.51 17.14 2.98
CA ILE A 13 7.07 17.37 3.01
C ILE A 13 6.51 17.06 4.39
N ALA A 14 6.90 15.94 5.01
CA ALA A 14 6.46 15.58 6.35
C ALA A 14 6.88 16.64 7.38
N ALA A 15 8.11 17.14 7.31
CA ALA A 15 8.60 18.19 8.20
C ALA A 15 7.89 19.54 8.00
N LEU A 16 7.57 19.90 6.76
CA LEU A 16 6.76 21.10 6.47
C LEU A 16 5.35 20.96 7.02
N LEU A 17 4.74 19.78 6.88
CA LEU A 17 3.41 19.50 7.45
C LEU A 17 3.44 19.61 8.97
N GLU A 18 4.39 18.96 9.65
CA GLU A 18 4.53 19.08 11.10
C GLU A 18 4.63 20.55 11.56
N LYS A 19 5.51 21.31 10.92
CA LYS A 19 5.70 22.73 11.25
C LYS A 19 4.40 23.54 11.09
N ALA A 20 3.64 23.30 10.03
CA ALA A 20 2.36 23.98 9.79
C ALA A 20 1.30 23.55 10.83
N LEU A 21 1.21 22.26 11.12
CA LEU A 21 0.27 21.74 12.11
C LEU A 21 0.57 22.26 13.52
N LYS A 22 1.84 22.35 13.87
CA LYS A 22 2.26 22.95 15.16
C LYS A 22 1.84 24.40 15.30
N GLN A 23 1.94 25.20 14.24
CA GLN A 23 1.46 26.60 14.26
C GLN A 23 -0.07 26.66 14.39
N LEU A 24 -0.78 25.65 13.90
CA LEU A 24 -2.24 25.53 14.06
C LEU A 24 -2.64 25.02 15.46
N GLY A 25 -1.70 24.58 16.29
CA GLY A 25 -1.95 24.10 17.65
C GLY A 25 -2.06 22.59 17.80
N PHE A 26 -1.63 21.83 16.80
CA PHE A 26 -1.54 20.38 16.85
C PHE A 26 -0.12 19.94 17.21
N GLU A 27 0.01 18.85 17.93
CA GLU A 27 1.29 18.32 18.37
C GLU A 27 1.64 17.01 17.62
N GLN A 28 2.91 16.88 17.20
CA GLN A 28 3.46 15.63 16.70
C GLN A 28 3.99 14.81 17.87
N LEU A 29 3.49 13.59 18.05
CA LEU A 29 3.85 12.71 19.17
C LEU A 29 5.30 12.22 19.09
N ASN A 30 5.73 11.77 17.91
CA ASN A 30 7.06 11.19 17.71
C ASN A 30 8.10 12.28 17.56
N LYS A 31 9.14 12.26 18.39
CA LYS A 31 10.27 13.20 18.27
C LYS A 31 11.10 13.00 16.99
N GLN A 32 11.05 11.80 16.43
CA GLN A 32 11.76 11.43 15.23
C GLN A 32 10.83 10.60 14.35
N TYR A 33 10.81 10.89 13.08
CA TYR A 33 9.99 10.23 12.06
C TYR A 33 10.69 10.38 10.70
N PHE A 34 10.28 9.58 9.73
CA PHE A 34 10.71 9.76 8.35
C PHE A 34 9.60 10.39 7.50
N ASP A 35 8.49 9.70 7.34
CA ASP A 35 7.38 10.05 6.47
C ASP A 35 6.02 10.07 7.19
N THR A 36 5.92 9.42 8.35
CA THR A 36 4.66 9.23 9.05
C THR A 36 4.60 10.09 10.32
N LEU A 37 3.59 10.95 10.37
CA LEU A 37 3.27 11.79 11.50
C LEU A 37 2.16 11.15 12.33
N ARG A 38 2.24 11.30 13.65
CA ARG A 38 1.20 10.94 14.59
C ARG A 38 0.78 12.18 15.38
N ILE A 39 -0.39 12.69 15.05
CA ILE A 39 -0.86 13.98 15.51
C ILE A 39 -1.77 13.82 16.72
N VAL A 40 -1.43 14.51 17.79
CA VAL A 40 -2.25 14.68 18.98
C VAL A 40 -3.16 15.90 18.78
N LEU A 41 -4.44 15.71 19.06
CA LEU A 41 -5.44 16.78 18.91
C LEU A 41 -5.50 17.63 20.20
N PRO A 42 -5.69 18.94 20.08
CA PRO A 42 -6.04 19.78 21.23
C PRO A 42 -7.47 19.46 21.69
N ASP A 43 -7.78 19.71 22.96
CA ASP A 43 -9.08 19.42 23.57
C ASP A 43 -10.28 20.09 22.85
N THR A 44 -10.02 21.11 22.04
CA THR A 44 -11.04 21.84 21.28
C THR A 44 -11.41 21.22 19.94
N VAL A 45 -10.72 20.15 19.52
CA VAL A 45 -10.91 19.50 18.21
C VAL A 45 -11.09 18.00 18.39
N THR A 46 -12.13 17.45 17.82
CA THR A 46 -12.40 16.02 17.86
C THR A 46 -11.89 15.28 16.61
N THR A 47 -11.58 14.02 16.76
CA THR A 47 -11.25 13.12 15.65
C THR A 47 -12.36 13.08 14.60
N GLN A 48 -13.64 13.13 15.05
CA GLN A 48 -14.79 13.07 14.17
C GLN A 48 -14.93 14.34 13.31
N GLU A 49 -14.60 15.50 13.85
CA GLU A 49 -14.59 16.76 13.06
C GLU A 49 -13.55 16.70 11.96
N ILE A 50 -12.31 16.31 12.29
CA ILE A 50 -11.26 16.14 11.28
C ILE A 50 -11.68 15.14 10.22
N ARG A 51 -12.25 14.00 10.63
CA ARG A 51 -12.73 12.96 9.71
C ARG A 51 -13.79 13.50 8.74
N THR A 52 -14.76 14.22 9.24
CA THR A 52 -15.83 14.81 8.42
C THR A 52 -15.27 15.80 7.40
N ILE A 53 -14.36 16.68 7.83
CA ILE A 53 -13.71 17.66 6.94
C ILE A 53 -12.83 16.95 5.92
N ALA A 54 -12.03 15.97 6.34
CA ALA A 54 -11.14 15.20 5.46
C ALA A 54 -11.93 14.47 4.35
N LEU A 55 -13.01 13.78 4.72
CA LEU A 55 -13.88 13.08 3.77
C LEU A 55 -14.55 14.05 2.79
N SER A 56 -14.98 15.24 3.24
CA SER A 56 -15.54 16.28 2.35
C SER A 56 -14.54 16.80 1.32
N LYS A 57 -13.24 16.60 1.57
CA LYS A 57 -12.14 16.97 0.69
C LYS A 57 -11.50 15.74 0.01
N GLU A 58 -12.17 14.58 0.05
CA GLU A 58 -11.70 13.32 -0.56
C GLU A 58 -10.30 12.91 -0.04
N VAL A 59 -10.12 13.00 1.28
CA VAL A 59 -8.88 12.58 1.96
C VAL A 59 -9.22 11.58 3.05
N ASN A 60 -8.56 10.42 3.01
CA ASN A 60 -8.57 9.44 4.08
C ASN A 60 -7.32 9.60 4.96
N LEU A 61 -7.51 9.59 6.27
CA LEU A 61 -6.46 9.60 7.27
C LEU A 61 -6.59 8.34 8.14
N TYR A 62 -5.53 7.99 8.83
CA TYR A 62 -5.60 6.93 9.83
C TYR A 62 -6.09 7.50 11.16
N TYR A 63 -7.15 6.93 11.71
CA TYR A 63 -7.75 7.32 12.99
C TYR A 63 -7.50 6.22 14.02
N ALA A 64 -6.59 6.49 14.95
CA ALA A 64 -6.24 5.53 15.99
C ALA A 64 -7.30 5.47 17.11
N GLU A 65 -7.38 4.34 17.79
CA GLU A 65 -8.34 4.14 18.91
C GLU A 65 -8.13 5.11 20.07
N ASP A 66 -6.91 5.58 20.28
CA ASP A 66 -6.53 6.57 21.30
C ASP A 66 -6.83 8.02 20.91
N GLY A 67 -7.54 8.24 19.80
CA GLY A 67 -7.93 9.55 19.32
C GLY A 67 -6.86 10.32 18.55
N GLN A 68 -5.68 9.73 18.32
CA GLN A 68 -4.62 10.35 17.51
C GLN A 68 -4.87 10.12 16.02
N ILE A 69 -4.29 10.98 15.19
CA ILE A 69 -4.40 10.88 13.73
C ILE A 69 -3.04 10.57 13.12
N GLY A 70 -2.99 9.51 12.31
CA GLY A 70 -1.83 9.16 11.50
C GLY A 70 -1.90 9.77 10.11
N ILE A 71 -0.78 10.33 9.64
CA ILE A 71 -0.63 10.90 8.30
C ILE A 71 0.65 10.35 7.72
N SER A 72 0.56 9.63 6.61
CA SER A 72 1.73 9.11 5.89
C SER A 72 1.93 9.86 4.58
N ILE A 73 3.14 10.28 4.33
CA ILE A 73 3.56 11.01 3.13
C ILE A 73 4.35 10.07 2.22
N ASP A 74 4.07 10.11 0.95
CA ASP A 74 4.74 9.31 -0.07
C ASP A 74 5.27 10.18 -1.23
N GLU A 75 5.85 9.53 -2.24
CA GLU A 75 6.39 10.19 -3.43
C GLU A 75 5.30 10.85 -4.29
N THR A 76 4.03 10.45 -4.17
CA THR A 76 2.93 11.03 -4.93
C THR A 76 2.40 12.32 -4.28
N THR A 77 2.73 12.55 -3.02
CA THR A 77 2.31 13.76 -2.28
C THR A 77 2.95 14.99 -2.90
N ASN A 78 2.12 15.86 -3.44
CA ASN A 78 2.53 17.11 -4.06
C ASN A 78 2.16 18.34 -3.19
N LEU A 79 2.52 19.53 -3.65
CA LEU A 79 2.26 20.78 -2.94
C LEU A 79 0.76 21.04 -2.72
N ALA A 80 -0.07 20.66 -3.69
CA ALA A 80 -1.53 20.81 -3.57
C ALA A 80 -2.09 19.89 -2.48
N ALA A 81 -1.63 18.63 -2.42
CA ALA A 81 -2.01 17.68 -1.38
C ALA A 81 -1.56 18.15 0.01
N LEU A 82 -0.32 18.65 0.13
CA LEU A 82 0.20 19.23 1.37
C LEU A 82 -0.68 20.38 1.86
N ASN A 83 -0.98 21.34 0.99
CA ASN A 83 -1.85 22.49 1.34
C ASN A 83 -3.29 22.05 1.64
N LYS A 84 -3.81 21.02 0.96
CA LYS A 84 -5.11 20.42 1.26
C LYS A 84 -5.15 19.85 2.68
N LEU A 85 -4.10 19.09 3.08
CA LEU A 85 -3.96 18.57 4.45
C LEU A 85 -3.94 19.70 5.49
N ILE A 86 -3.10 20.71 5.29
CA ILE A 86 -3.02 21.87 6.19
C ILE A 86 -4.39 22.55 6.31
N ALA A 87 -5.12 22.72 5.22
CA ALA A 87 -6.44 23.34 5.23
C ALA A 87 -7.50 22.52 5.99
N ILE A 88 -7.41 21.17 5.97
CA ILE A 88 -8.29 20.31 6.77
C ILE A 88 -8.12 20.61 8.26
N PHE A 89 -6.89 20.59 8.75
CA PHE A 89 -6.59 20.85 10.15
C PHE A 89 -6.85 22.30 10.56
N ALA A 90 -6.55 23.26 9.68
CA ALA A 90 -6.86 24.68 9.92
C ALA A 90 -8.36 24.91 10.08
N THR A 91 -9.18 24.30 9.23
CA THR A 91 -10.66 24.38 9.31
C THR A 91 -11.15 23.80 10.64
N ALA A 92 -10.65 22.64 11.05
CA ALA A 92 -11.02 22.02 12.32
C ALA A 92 -10.62 22.87 13.54
N ALA A 93 -9.49 23.58 13.46
CA ALA A 93 -9.03 24.49 14.51
C ALA A 93 -9.72 25.87 14.47
N GLY A 94 -10.61 26.15 13.52
CA GLY A 94 -11.20 27.47 13.33
C GLY A 94 -10.19 28.56 12.95
N LYS A 95 -9.09 28.18 12.28
CA LYS A 95 -7.99 29.07 11.88
C LYS A 95 -7.88 29.20 10.37
N SER A 96 -7.19 30.23 9.92
CA SER A 96 -6.83 30.36 8.51
C SER A 96 -5.72 29.37 8.14
N PRO A 97 -5.81 28.73 6.96
CA PRO A 97 -4.77 27.79 6.51
C PRO A 97 -3.45 28.52 6.24
N ILE A 98 -2.35 27.87 6.57
CA ILE A 98 -1.00 28.32 6.26
C ILE A 98 -0.64 27.78 4.89
N ALA A 99 -0.42 28.66 3.93
CA ALA A 99 -0.02 28.26 2.58
C ALA A 99 1.48 27.96 2.52
N ILE A 100 1.84 26.82 1.98
CA ILE A 100 3.22 26.47 1.61
C ILE A 100 3.36 26.73 0.11
N GLU A 101 4.34 27.54 -0.28
CA GLU A 101 4.56 27.94 -1.67
C GLU A 101 5.52 27.04 -2.40
N SER A 102 6.45 26.40 -1.67
CA SER A 102 7.46 25.50 -2.26
C SER A 102 7.89 24.42 -1.29
N ILE A 103 8.30 23.28 -1.83
CA ILE A 103 8.87 22.17 -1.05
C ILE A 103 10.39 22.33 -1.12
N ALA A 104 10.98 22.79 -0.02
CA ALA A 104 12.44 22.79 0.12
C ALA A 104 12.96 21.35 0.26
N THR A 105 14.15 21.08 -0.26
CA THR A 105 14.78 19.76 -0.21
C THR A 105 15.71 19.55 0.98
N ASP A 106 15.68 20.46 1.94
CA ASP A 106 16.52 20.36 3.14
C ASP A 106 15.97 19.33 4.10
N SER A 107 16.53 18.13 4.04
CA SER A 107 16.22 17.06 5.00
C SER A 107 16.78 17.44 6.37
N GLN A 108 15.94 17.31 7.39
CA GLN A 108 16.33 17.53 8.80
C GLN A 108 16.52 16.21 9.57
N LEU A 109 16.72 15.09 8.85
CA LEU A 109 17.05 13.83 9.48
C LEU A 109 18.34 13.95 10.30
N LEU A 110 18.32 13.40 11.52
CA LEU A 110 19.51 13.33 12.34
C LEU A 110 20.60 12.52 11.62
N PRO A 111 21.89 12.90 11.79
CA PRO A 111 23.01 12.19 11.16
C PRO A 111 23.01 10.68 11.42
N ILE A 112 22.56 10.25 12.62
CA ILE A 112 22.46 8.82 12.98
C ILE A 112 21.46 8.04 12.10
N HIS A 113 20.45 8.71 11.55
CA HIS A 113 19.45 8.10 10.65
C HIS A 113 19.77 8.32 9.17
N THR A 114 20.83 9.07 8.88
CA THR A 114 21.26 9.34 7.51
C THR A 114 22.27 8.28 7.07
N ARG A 115 21.94 7.56 6.01
CA ARG A 115 22.83 6.54 5.46
C ARG A 115 24.14 7.15 4.98
N GLN A 116 25.26 6.63 5.49
CA GLN A 116 26.61 7.02 5.10
C GLN A 116 27.28 6.02 4.15
N SER A 117 26.81 4.77 4.13
CA SER A 117 27.40 3.73 3.27
C SER A 117 26.93 3.84 1.81
N ALA A 118 27.78 3.46 0.89
CA ALA A 118 27.39 3.32 -0.52
C ALA A 118 26.31 2.26 -0.71
N TYR A 119 25.48 2.39 -1.74
CA TYR A 119 24.44 1.43 -2.13
C TYR A 119 24.26 1.42 -3.65
N LEU A 120 23.71 0.33 -4.17
CA LEU A 120 23.48 0.14 -5.61
C LEU A 120 24.74 0.42 -6.43
N THR A 121 25.88 -0.11 -5.98
CA THR A 121 27.18 0.13 -6.57
C THR A 121 27.49 -0.78 -7.77
N HIS A 122 26.69 -1.81 -8.00
CA HIS A 122 26.86 -2.71 -9.14
C HIS A 122 26.53 -1.99 -10.44
N GLU A 123 27.30 -2.25 -11.50
CA GLU A 123 27.20 -1.59 -12.80
C GLU A 123 25.79 -1.63 -13.40
N VAL A 124 25.01 -2.67 -13.15
CA VAL A 124 23.64 -2.80 -13.65
C VAL A 124 22.75 -1.62 -13.26
N PHE A 125 22.99 -1.01 -12.11
CA PHE A 125 22.25 0.17 -11.65
C PHE A 125 22.71 1.48 -12.29
N CYS A 126 23.79 1.44 -13.08
CA CYS A 126 24.39 2.61 -13.71
C CYS A 126 24.43 2.56 -15.24
N ASN A 127 24.01 1.43 -15.85
CA ASN A 127 24.22 1.21 -17.29
C ASN A 127 22.93 1.24 -18.12
N TYR A 128 21.74 1.19 -17.50
CA TYR A 128 20.47 1.09 -18.22
C TYR A 128 19.56 2.25 -17.80
N HIS A 129 19.65 3.38 -18.51
CA HIS A 129 18.95 4.62 -18.14
C HIS A 129 17.77 4.97 -19.04
N THR A 130 17.62 4.29 -20.18
CA THR A 130 16.51 4.49 -21.09
C THR A 130 15.56 3.30 -21.09
N GLU A 131 14.29 3.52 -21.47
CA GLU A 131 13.31 2.45 -21.64
C GLU A 131 13.81 1.36 -22.58
N THR A 132 14.39 1.76 -23.74
CA THR A 132 14.92 0.82 -24.73
C THR A 132 16.06 -0.04 -24.17
N GLU A 133 16.98 0.57 -23.43
CA GLU A 133 18.08 -0.17 -22.79
C GLU A 133 17.57 -1.16 -21.75
N MET A 134 16.61 -0.75 -20.93
CA MET A 134 16.00 -1.63 -19.93
C MET A 134 15.26 -2.80 -20.58
N MET A 135 14.49 -2.57 -21.63
CA MET A 135 13.81 -3.63 -22.39
C MET A 135 14.80 -4.63 -22.99
N ARG A 136 15.90 -4.15 -23.57
CA ARG A 136 16.97 -5.01 -24.12
C ARG A 136 17.66 -5.81 -23.03
N TYR A 137 17.92 -5.20 -21.88
CA TYR A 137 18.52 -5.86 -20.74
C TYR A 137 17.61 -6.97 -20.17
N ILE A 138 16.34 -6.69 -19.98
CA ILE A 138 15.35 -7.70 -19.55
C ILE A 138 15.34 -8.87 -20.55
N LYS A 139 15.33 -8.60 -21.85
CA LYS A 139 15.35 -9.65 -22.87
C LYS A 139 16.65 -10.44 -22.90
N GLN A 140 17.78 -9.78 -22.58
CA GLN A 140 19.06 -10.47 -22.42
C GLN A 140 19.06 -11.43 -21.23
N LEU A 141 18.45 -11.04 -20.10
CA LEU A 141 18.31 -11.92 -18.94
C LEU A 141 17.37 -13.09 -19.25
N GLU A 142 16.24 -12.83 -19.87
CA GLU A 142 15.27 -13.85 -20.27
C GLU A 142 15.90 -14.94 -21.15
N ARG A 143 16.81 -14.57 -22.05
CA ARG A 143 17.50 -15.50 -22.97
C ARG A 143 18.54 -16.40 -22.29
N LYS A 144 18.88 -16.16 -21.03
CA LYS A 144 19.78 -17.04 -20.26
C LYS A 144 19.12 -18.32 -19.83
N ASP A 145 17.79 -18.39 -19.86
CA ASP A 145 16.99 -19.55 -19.53
C ASP A 145 15.77 -19.63 -20.48
N ILE A 146 14.89 -20.59 -20.25
CA ILE A 146 13.68 -20.79 -21.06
C ILE A 146 12.61 -19.81 -20.60
N SER A 147 12.19 -18.91 -21.50
CA SER A 147 11.10 -17.99 -21.22
C SER A 147 9.73 -18.66 -21.36
N LEU A 148 8.71 -18.06 -20.77
CA LEU A 148 7.33 -18.52 -20.90
C LEU A 148 6.84 -18.55 -22.36
N ALA A 149 7.42 -17.70 -23.24
CA ALA A 149 7.11 -17.69 -24.66
C ALA A 149 7.67 -18.90 -25.42
N HIS A 150 8.66 -19.61 -24.88
CA HIS A 150 9.31 -20.76 -25.48
C HIS A 150 9.05 -22.08 -24.74
N SER A 151 8.57 -22.01 -23.50
CA SER A 151 8.35 -23.18 -22.67
C SER A 151 6.95 -23.76 -22.86
N MET A 152 6.85 -25.08 -22.82
CA MET A 152 5.61 -25.82 -22.69
C MET A 152 5.46 -26.42 -21.28
N ILE A 153 6.08 -25.82 -20.28
CA ILE A 153 6.08 -26.31 -18.91
C ILE A 153 4.70 -26.10 -18.31
N SER A 154 4.01 -27.16 -17.97
CA SER A 154 2.72 -27.16 -17.28
C SER A 154 2.88 -27.18 -15.75
N LEU A 155 3.97 -26.66 -15.23
CA LEU A 155 4.23 -26.63 -13.80
C LEU A 155 3.16 -25.83 -13.06
N GLY A 156 2.58 -26.41 -12.02
CA GLY A 156 1.40 -25.93 -11.36
C GLY A 156 1.66 -24.72 -10.48
N SER A 157 2.51 -24.86 -9.48
CA SER A 157 2.62 -23.86 -8.42
C SER A 157 3.41 -22.63 -8.84
N CYS A 158 2.96 -21.48 -8.39
CA CYS A 158 3.66 -20.19 -8.44
C CYS A 158 4.10 -19.71 -9.84
N THR A 159 3.81 -20.47 -10.89
CA THR A 159 4.20 -20.11 -12.25
C THR A 159 3.09 -19.27 -12.88
N MET A 160 3.35 -18.00 -13.06
CA MET A 160 2.50 -17.12 -13.86
C MET A 160 2.51 -17.62 -15.29
N LYS A 161 1.34 -18.01 -15.80
CA LYS A 161 1.19 -18.37 -17.22
C LYS A 161 1.14 -17.10 -18.07
N LEU A 162 1.45 -17.24 -19.38
CA LEU A 162 1.27 -16.12 -20.29
C LEU A 162 -0.20 -15.73 -20.35
N ASN A 163 -0.46 -14.45 -20.12
CA ASN A 163 -1.76 -13.83 -20.34
C ASN A 163 -1.69 -12.93 -21.56
N ALA A 164 -2.81 -12.78 -22.26
CA ALA A 164 -2.89 -11.81 -23.33
C ALA A 164 -2.69 -10.38 -22.78
N ALA A 165 -1.97 -9.53 -23.50
CA ALA A 165 -1.75 -8.14 -23.09
C ALA A 165 -3.08 -7.40 -22.87
N ALA A 166 -4.11 -7.71 -23.65
CA ALA A 166 -5.46 -7.14 -23.49
C ALA A 166 -6.11 -7.49 -22.14
N GLU A 167 -5.83 -8.64 -21.55
CA GLU A 167 -6.33 -9.05 -20.24
C GLU A 167 -5.65 -8.28 -19.11
N MET A 168 -4.44 -7.75 -19.35
CA MET A 168 -3.69 -6.96 -18.37
C MET A 168 -4.08 -5.47 -18.37
N LEU A 169 -4.68 -4.97 -19.47
CA LEU A 169 -5.06 -3.56 -19.60
C LEU A 169 -6.00 -3.04 -18.49
N PRO A 170 -7.03 -3.79 -18.06
CA PRO A 170 -7.91 -3.34 -16.97
C PRO A 170 -7.19 -3.05 -15.66
N LEU A 171 -6.06 -3.70 -15.38
CA LEU A 171 -5.27 -3.48 -14.17
C LEU A 171 -4.67 -2.06 -14.11
N SER A 172 -4.50 -1.40 -15.27
CA SER A 172 -3.96 -0.03 -15.34
C SER A 172 -5.02 1.07 -15.19
N GLN A 173 -6.29 0.72 -15.03
CA GLN A 173 -7.35 1.70 -14.81
C GLN A 173 -7.21 2.36 -13.45
N ALA A 174 -7.18 3.69 -13.42
CA ALA A 174 -6.92 4.47 -12.21
C ALA A 174 -7.89 4.18 -11.06
N GLY A 175 -9.16 3.90 -11.36
CA GLY A 175 -10.17 3.54 -10.36
C GLY A 175 -9.89 2.25 -9.60
N PHE A 176 -9.14 1.32 -10.21
CA PHE A 176 -8.69 0.09 -9.54
C PHE A 176 -7.26 0.19 -9.01
N MET A 177 -6.35 0.77 -9.80
CA MET A 177 -4.92 0.80 -9.47
C MET A 177 -4.60 1.75 -8.31
N ASN A 178 -5.30 2.89 -8.21
CA ASN A 178 -4.97 3.95 -7.26
C ASN A 178 -5.72 3.85 -5.92
N ILE A 179 -6.43 2.75 -5.67
CA ILE A 179 -7.16 2.57 -4.42
C ILE A 179 -6.24 1.98 -3.35
N HIS A 180 -6.29 2.54 -2.14
CA HIS A 180 -5.51 2.04 -1.03
C HIS A 180 -6.12 0.75 -0.45
N PRO A 181 -5.33 -0.28 -0.09
CA PRO A 181 -5.87 -1.54 0.43
C PRO A 181 -6.72 -1.43 1.70
N LEU A 182 -6.50 -0.40 2.51
CA LEU A 182 -7.25 -0.13 3.74
C LEU A 182 -8.28 1.00 3.57
N VAL A 183 -8.68 1.31 2.35
CA VAL A 183 -9.75 2.29 2.09
C VAL A 183 -11.05 1.82 2.75
N PRO A 184 -11.91 2.73 3.27
CA PRO A 184 -13.23 2.37 3.78
C PRO A 184 -14.06 1.59 2.75
N ALA A 185 -14.82 0.61 3.22
CA ALA A 185 -15.54 -0.33 2.35
C ALA A 185 -16.57 0.35 1.42
N ASP A 186 -17.15 1.45 1.85
CA ASP A 186 -18.08 2.29 1.07
C ASP A 186 -17.40 3.04 -0.09
N GLN A 187 -16.08 3.12 -0.08
CA GLN A 187 -15.27 3.71 -1.16
C GLN A 187 -14.69 2.64 -2.11
N ALA A 188 -14.97 1.35 -1.89
CA ALA A 188 -14.45 0.21 -2.64
C ALA A 188 -15.54 -0.66 -3.25
N GLU A 189 -16.67 -0.08 -3.64
CA GLU A 189 -17.84 -0.82 -4.14
C GLU A 189 -17.51 -1.67 -5.38
N GLY A 190 -16.76 -1.12 -6.34
CA GLY A 190 -16.36 -1.87 -7.54
C GLY A 190 -15.52 -3.11 -7.24
N TYR A 191 -14.61 -3.03 -6.26
CA TYR A 191 -13.87 -4.22 -5.81
C TYR A 191 -14.76 -5.24 -5.12
N ARG A 192 -15.72 -4.80 -4.31
CA ARG A 192 -16.67 -5.70 -3.64
C ARG A 192 -17.55 -6.43 -4.65
N GLU A 193 -18.05 -5.72 -5.65
CA GLU A 193 -18.85 -6.30 -6.74
C GLU A 193 -18.04 -7.33 -7.53
N LEU A 194 -16.82 -6.98 -7.93
CA LEU A 194 -15.92 -7.88 -8.65
C LEU A 194 -15.63 -9.15 -7.86
N ILE A 195 -15.27 -9.02 -6.59
CA ILE A 195 -14.97 -10.15 -5.68
C ILE A 195 -16.23 -11.02 -5.47
N HIS A 196 -17.38 -10.39 -5.28
CA HIS A 196 -18.64 -11.11 -5.09
C HIS A 196 -19.00 -11.92 -6.34
N ASN A 197 -19.04 -11.29 -7.50
CA ASN A 197 -19.40 -11.93 -8.74
C ASN A 197 -18.47 -13.11 -9.08
N LEU A 198 -17.16 -12.90 -8.96
CA LEU A 198 -16.18 -13.97 -9.17
C LEU A 198 -16.36 -15.12 -8.18
N SER A 199 -16.68 -14.82 -6.91
CA SER A 199 -16.93 -15.86 -5.91
C SER A 199 -18.16 -16.68 -6.23
N GLU A 200 -19.25 -16.06 -6.68
CA GLU A 200 -20.46 -16.77 -7.09
C GLU A 200 -20.24 -17.64 -8.35
N GLU A 201 -19.54 -17.10 -9.34
CA GLU A 201 -19.18 -17.86 -10.56
C GLU A 201 -18.31 -19.08 -10.20
N LEU A 202 -17.33 -18.93 -9.33
CA LEU A 202 -16.49 -20.05 -8.88
C LEU A 202 -17.27 -21.09 -8.07
N LYS A 203 -18.24 -20.70 -7.26
CA LYS A 203 -19.14 -21.61 -6.55
C LYS A 203 -19.96 -22.43 -7.54
N GLU A 204 -20.51 -21.79 -8.57
CA GLU A 204 -21.29 -22.48 -9.61
C GLU A 204 -20.43 -23.47 -10.39
N ILE A 205 -19.21 -23.09 -10.81
CA ILE A 205 -18.31 -23.95 -11.56
C ILE A 205 -17.83 -25.16 -10.73
N THR A 206 -17.53 -24.97 -9.46
CA THR A 206 -16.93 -26.01 -8.61
C THR A 206 -17.95 -26.82 -7.81
N GLY A 207 -19.17 -26.33 -7.64
CA GLY A 207 -20.18 -26.91 -6.78
C GLY A 207 -19.92 -26.74 -5.27
N PHE A 208 -18.96 -25.89 -4.89
CA PHE A 208 -18.68 -25.61 -3.49
C PHE A 208 -19.69 -24.62 -2.88
N ALA A 209 -19.98 -24.81 -1.60
CA ALA A 209 -20.85 -23.91 -0.85
C ALA A 209 -20.24 -22.54 -0.57
N GLY A 210 -18.92 -22.42 -0.58
CA GLY A 210 -18.21 -21.18 -0.35
C GLY A 210 -16.84 -21.13 -1.02
N VAL A 211 -16.43 -19.92 -1.38
CA VAL A 211 -15.12 -19.62 -1.98
C VAL A 211 -14.51 -18.43 -1.27
N SER A 212 -13.22 -18.47 -1.02
CA SER A 212 -12.44 -17.34 -0.51
C SER A 212 -11.34 -16.96 -1.49
N LEU A 213 -11.29 -15.69 -1.86
CA LEU A 213 -10.26 -15.10 -2.70
C LEU A 213 -9.13 -14.43 -1.88
N GLN A 214 -9.12 -14.61 -0.55
CA GLN A 214 -8.13 -14.01 0.37
C GLN A 214 -6.72 -14.59 0.25
N PRO A 215 -6.52 -15.91 0.03
CA PRO A 215 -5.17 -16.45 -0.12
C PRO A 215 -4.43 -15.82 -1.29
N ASN A 216 -3.26 -15.24 -1.03
CA ASN A 216 -2.46 -14.51 -2.02
C ASN A 216 -1.31 -15.33 -2.64
N SER A 217 -1.26 -16.62 -2.33
CA SER A 217 -0.28 -17.56 -2.90
C SER A 217 -0.80 -18.99 -2.82
N GLY A 218 -0.17 -19.92 -3.55
CA GLY A 218 -0.49 -21.35 -3.47
C GLY A 218 -0.36 -21.88 -2.03
N ALA A 219 0.76 -21.63 -1.38
CA ALA A 219 1.00 -22.03 0.00
C ALA A 219 -0.02 -21.43 1.00
N ALA A 220 -0.43 -20.18 0.79
CA ALA A 220 -1.48 -19.56 1.61
C ALA A 220 -2.84 -20.24 1.40
N GLY A 221 -3.14 -20.68 0.18
CA GLY A 221 -4.34 -21.46 -0.14
C GLY A 221 -4.35 -22.83 0.52
N GLU A 222 -3.23 -23.54 0.46
CA GLU A 222 -3.05 -24.84 1.16
C GLU A 222 -3.23 -24.69 2.67
N TYR A 223 -2.58 -23.70 3.28
CA TYR A 223 -2.73 -23.40 4.70
C TYR A 223 -4.18 -23.05 5.07
N ALA A 224 -4.84 -22.21 4.27
CA ALA A 224 -6.25 -21.87 4.49
C ALA A 224 -7.14 -23.11 4.44
N GLY A 225 -6.93 -24.00 3.47
CA GLY A 225 -7.64 -25.28 3.36
C GLY A 225 -7.46 -26.16 4.60
N LEU A 226 -6.24 -26.32 5.07
CA LEU A 226 -5.96 -27.07 6.29
C LEU A 226 -6.62 -26.45 7.53
N ARG A 227 -6.64 -25.12 7.63
CA ARG A 227 -7.33 -24.41 8.72
C ARG A 227 -8.84 -24.61 8.69
N VAL A 228 -9.44 -24.60 7.51
CA VAL A 228 -10.88 -24.88 7.33
C VAL A 228 -11.21 -26.30 7.75
N ILE A 229 -10.44 -27.30 7.29
CA ILE A 229 -10.62 -28.70 7.70
C ILE A 229 -10.48 -28.85 9.20
N ARG A 230 -9.49 -28.22 9.82
CA ARG A 230 -9.29 -28.26 11.26
C ARG A 230 -10.47 -27.66 12.02
N ALA A 231 -10.93 -26.48 11.62
CA ALA A 231 -12.07 -25.82 12.24
C ALA A 231 -13.35 -26.67 12.12
N TYR A 232 -13.56 -27.31 10.99
CA TYR A 232 -14.68 -28.23 10.79
C TYR A 232 -14.62 -29.42 11.75
N GLN A 233 -13.48 -30.11 11.85
CA GLN A 233 -13.33 -31.25 12.77
C GLN A 233 -13.55 -30.84 14.22
N GLU A 234 -13.07 -29.67 14.62
CA GLU A 234 -13.31 -29.14 15.96
C GLU A 234 -14.79 -28.86 16.19
N SER A 235 -15.50 -28.31 15.21
CA SER A 235 -16.95 -27.98 15.32
C SER A 235 -17.86 -29.18 15.48
N ILE A 236 -17.43 -30.33 14.94
CA ILE A 236 -18.22 -31.61 15.06
C ILE A 236 -17.69 -32.50 16.19
N GLY A 237 -16.81 -32.00 17.06
CA GLY A 237 -16.28 -32.77 18.20
C GLY A 237 -15.16 -33.77 17.84
N GLU A 238 -14.64 -33.75 16.60
CA GLU A 238 -13.56 -34.61 16.12
C GLU A 238 -12.18 -33.95 16.20
N GLY A 239 -11.96 -32.99 17.07
CA GLY A 239 -10.71 -32.28 17.24
C GLY A 239 -9.49 -33.16 17.57
N HIS A 240 -9.67 -34.42 17.93
CA HIS A 240 -8.61 -35.40 18.13
C HIS A 240 -7.95 -35.85 16.79
N ARG A 241 -8.60 -35.65 15.66
CA ARG A 241 -8.08 -35.97 14.32
C ARG A 241 -7.08 -34.89 13.88
N ASN A 242 -5.85 -35.00 14.34
CA ASN A 242 -4.79 -33.99 14.13
C ASN A 242 -3.58 -34.52 13.33
N LEU A 243 -3.68 -35.75 12.80
CA LEU A 243 -2.67 -36.33 11.93
C LEU A 243 -2.98 -36.05 10.47
N ILE A 244 -1.99 -35.58 9.74
CA ILE A 244 -2.05 -35.30 8.30
C ILE A 244 -1.07 -36.24 7.59
N LEU A 245 -1.57 -36.96 6.60
CA LEU A 245 -0.73 -37.79 5.72
C LEU A 245 -0.31 -36.96 4.51
N ILE A 246 0.97 -36.85 4.29
CA ILE A 246 1.56 -36.20 3.12
C ILE A 246 2.38 -37.22 2.34
N PRO A 247 2.34 -37.17 0.98
CA PRO A 247 3.19 -38.01 0.16
C PRO A 247 4.68 -37.74 0.45
N ALA A 248 5.49 -38.81 0.35
CA ALA A 248 6.94 -38.71 0.51
C ALA A 248 7.60 -38.12 -0.74
#